data_90e30365f32e89c53bb8df36a5ccb844
#
_entry.id   90e30365f32e89c53bb8df36a5ccb844
#
_cell.length_a   1.000
_cell.length_b   1.000
_cell.length_c   1.000
_cell.angle_alpha   90.00
_cell.angle_beta   90.00
_cell.angle_gamma   90.00
#
_symmetry.space_group_name_H-M   'P 1'
#
loop_
_entity.id
_entity.type
_entity.pdbx_description
1 polymer ?
#
loop_
_entity_poly.entity_id
_entity_poly.type
_entity_poly.pdbx_seq_one_letter_code
_entity_poly.pdbx_strand_id
1 'polypeptide(L)'
;MGKGTALITGASSGIGVELAKLCAADGYDVVLVARQRAALEDLAFSLSQAHGIAARAVIADLADPAAARAVFDSAGTVDILINNAGFGLRGAYAGTDWGAEARMIQVNVTALAHLTKLYLPGMIARRSGRILNVASTAAFVPGPFMAMYYATKAFVFSFSLAIANELQGTGVTLTVLCPGPTRTNFFETAGSANTNIIKGPSMSAASVAREGYDAMMAGKAEIIAGRRNRWMIWGARLAPRRMLADIARRLNSPA
;
A
#
# COMPACT_ATOMS: atom_id res chain seq x y z
N MET A 1 -5.47 -26.07 11.66
CA MET A 1 -5.70 -24.68 12.09
C MET A 1 -4.79 -23.79 11.27
N GLY A 2 -5.29 -22.66 10.75
CA GLY A 2 -4.52 -21.71 9.97
C GLY A 2 -3.36 -21.11 10.77
N LYS A 3 -2.37 -20.55 10.06
CA LYS A 3 -1.15 -19.92 10.64
C LYS A 3 -1.46 -18.60 11.38
N GLY A 4 -2.71 -18.12 11.29
CA GLY A 4 -3.21 -16.84 11.77
C GLY A 4 -4.03 -16.14 10.67
N THR A 5 -4.38 -14.89 10.87
CA THR A 5 -5.22 -14.10 9.94
C THR A 5 -4.46 -12.91 9.37
N ALA A 6 -4.53 -12.72 8.05
CA ALA A 6 -4.03 -11.55 7.35
C ALA A 6 -5.19 -10.67 6.85
N LEU A 7 -5.16 -9.37 7.16
CA LEU A 7 -6.08 -8.38 6.60
C LEU A 7 -5.37 -7.58 5.52
N ILE A 8 -5.96 -7.52 4.33
CA ILE A 8 -5.40 -6.84 3.17
C ILE A 8 -6.38 -5.79 2.64
N THR A 9 -6.01 -4.52 2.70
CA THR A 9 -6.80 -3.44 2.09
C THR A 9 -6.44 -3.23 0.64
N GLY A 10 -7.41 -2.82 -0.21
CA GLY A 10 -7.21 -2.69 -1.64
C GLY A 10 -6.98 -4.03 -2.34
N ALA A 11 -7.61 -5.10 -1.84
CA ALA A 11 -7.39 -6.47 -2.29
C ALA A 11 -8.14 -6.83 -3.60
N SER A 12 -8.82 -5.90 -4.25
CA SER A 12 -9.58 -6.17 -5.49
C SER A 12 -8.77 -6.11 -6.77
N SER A 13 -7.52 -5.61 -6.73
CA SER A 13 -6.67 -5.49 -7.93
C SER A 13 -5.18 -5.35 -7.58
N GLY A 14 -4.33 -5.54 -8.59
CA GLY A 14 -2.91 -5.19 -8.55
C GLY A 14 -2.12 -5.86 -7.42
N ILE A 15 -1.34 -5.05 -6.70
CA ILE A 15 -0.43 -5.53 -5.62
C ILE A 15 -1.22 -6.20 -4.50
N GLY A 16 -2.42 -5.69 -4.16
CA GLY A 16 -3.26 -6.24 -3.08
C GLY A 16 -3.71 -7.67 -3.33
N VAL A 17 -4.10 -8.00 -4.57
CA VAL A 17 -4.42 -9.38 -4.97
C VAL A 17 -3.23 -10.30 -4.81
N GLU A 18 -2.05 -9.88 -5.27
CA GLU A 18 -0.85 -10.69 -5.21
C GLU A 18 -0.36 -10.90 -3.75
N LEU A 19 -0.49 -9.87 -2.89
CA LEU A 19 -0.21 -10.01 -1.45
C LEU A 19 -1.19 -10.98 -0.77
N ALA A 20 -2.49 -10.93 -1.14
CA ALA A 20 -3.47 -11.87 -0.63
C ALA A 20 -3.16 -13.32 -1.02
N LYS A 21 -2.76 -13.55 -2.29
CA LYS A 21 -2.29 -14.87 -2.76
C LYS A 21 -1.10 -15.39 -1.96
N LEU A 22 -0.13 -14.51 -1.66
CA LEU A 22 1.05 -14.89 -0.89
C LEU A 22 0.71 -15.27 0.55
N CYS A 23 -0.18 -14.49 1.21
CA CYS A 23 -0.66 -14.83 2.55
C CYS A 23 -1.40 -16.18 2.56
N ALA A 24 -2.31 -16.40 1.59
CA ALA A 24 -3.07 -17.64 1.46
C ALA A 24 -2.16 -18.85 1.19
N ALA A 25 -1.19 -18.72 0.27
CA ALA A 25 -0.22 -19.77 -0.05
C ALA A 25 0.66 -20.15 1.15
N ASP A 26 0.91 -19.20 2.06
CA ASP A 26 1.63 -19.44 3.32
C ASP A 26 0.72 -20.01 4.45
N GLY A 27 -0.58 -20.23 4.17
CA GLY A 27 -1.54 -20.84 5.11
C GLY A 27 -2.18 -19.84 6.09
N TYR A 28 -2.15 -18.54 5.81
CA TYR A 28 -2.94 -17.56 6.57
C TYR A 28 -4.37 -17.51 6.06
N ASP A 29 -5.33 -17.44 6.97
CA ASP A 29 -6.68 -17.00 6.65
C ASP A 29 -6.63 -15.54 6.19
N VAL A 30 -7.50 -15.15 5.23
CA VAL A 30 -7.43 -13.80 4.66
C VAL A 30 -8.75 -13.04 4.79
N VAL A 31 -8.64 -11.78 5.21
CA VAL A 31 -9.71 -10.79 5.21
C VAL A 31 -9.41 -9.78 4.12
N LEU A 32 -10.18 -9.81 3.04
CA LEU A 32 -9.98 -8.99 1.85
C LEU A 32 -10.88 -7.75 1.93
N VAL A 33 -10.29 -6.55 1.90
CA VAL A 33 -11.04 -5.29 2.05
C VAL A 33 -10.94 -4.46 0.77
N ALA A 34 -12.06 -4.15 0.13
CA ALA A 34 -12.18 -3.19 -0.96
C ALA A 34 -13.66 -2.83 -1.21
N ARG A 35 -13.92 -1.99 -2.22
CA ARG A 35 -15.27 -1.55 -2.62
C ARG A 35 -15.98 -2.53 -3.56
N GLN A 36 -15.22 -3.25 -4.38
CA GLN A 36 -15.73 -4.09 -5.47
C GLN A 36 -16.11 -5.47 -4.94
N ARG A 37 -17.38 -5.67 -4.59
CA ARG A 37 -17.91 -6.89 -3.99
C ARG A 37 -17.56 -8.13 -4.81
N ALA A 38 -17.98 -8.18 -6.08
CA ALA A 38 -17.79 -9.36 -6.94
C ALA A 38 -16.32 -9.79 -7.01
N ALA A 39 -15.39 -8.85 -7.28
CA ALA A 39 -13.98 -9.16 -7.37
C ALA A 39 -13.38 -9.70 -6.05
N LEU A 40 -13.88 -9.23 -4.89
CA LEU A 40 -13.43 -9.75 -3.58
C LEU A 40 -14.01 -11.13 -3.29
N GLU A 41 -15.27 -11.36 -3.59
CA GLU A 41 -15.95 -12.65 -3.36
C GLU A 41 -15.33 -13.74 -4.26
N ASP A 42 -15.07 -13.42 -5.54
CA ASP A 42 -14.39 -14.33 -6.48
C ASP A 42 -12.96 -14.66 -6.00
N LEU A 43 -12.21 -13.65 -5.55
CA LEU A 43 -10.87 -13.86 -5.01
C LEU A 43 -10.90 -14.71 -3.73
N ALA A 44 -11.81 -14.42 -2.80
CA ALA A 44 -11.96 -15.17 -1.56
C ALA A 44 -12.29 -16.64 -1.85
N PHE A 45 -13.25 -16.90 -2.73
CA PHE A 45 -13.60 -18.26 -3.17
C PHE A 45 -12.38 -18.98 -3.77
N SER A 46 -11.70 -18.34 -4.71
CA SER A 46 -10.52 -18.91 -5.37
C SER A 46 -9.41 -19.27 -4.38
N LEU A 47 -9.11 -18.37 -3.42
CA LEU A 47 -8.06 -18.60 -2.42
C LEU A 47 -8.45 -19.72 -1.43
N SER A 48 -9.70 -19.77 -1.00
CA SER A 48 -10.18 -20.86 -0.14
C SER A 48 -10.08 -22.22 -0.83
N GLN A 49 -10.49 -22.31 -2.10
CA GLN A 49 -10.38 -23.56 -2.87
C GLN A 49 -8.94 -23.99 -3.13
N ALA A 50 -8.06 -23.04 -3.46
CA ALA A 50 -6.68 -23.35 -3.82
C ALA A 50 -5.79 -23.72 -2.62
N HIS A 51 -6.06 -23.16 -1.45
CA HIS A 51 -5.14 -23.26 -0.30
C HIS A 51 -5.77 -23.86 0.97
N GLY A 52 -7.07 -24.15 0.98
CA GLY A 52 -7.76 -24.75 2.13
C GLY A 52 -7.82 -23.82 3.36
N ILE A 53 -7.75 -22.50 3.14
CA ILE A 53 -7.82 -21.47 4.18
C ILE A 53 -9.22 -20.83 4.24
N ALA A 54 -9.53 -20.15 5.34
CA ALA A 54 -10.71 -19.28 5.38
C ALA A 54 -10.38 -17.94 4.70
N ALA A 55 -11.17 -17.60 3.67
CA ALA A 55 -11.07 -16.30 3.01
C ALA A 55 -12.43 -15.61 3.01
N ARG A 56 -12.47 -14.34 3.40
CA ARG A 56 -13.70 -13.56 3.42
C ARG A 56 -13.54 -12.16 2.90
N ALA A 57 -14.58 -11.66 2.26
CA ALA A 57 -14.67 -10.30 1.74
C ALA A 57 -15.32 -9.38 2.79
N VAL A 58 -14.72 -8.21 2.99
CA VAL A 58 -15.29 -7.09 3.75
C VAL A 58 -15.41 -5.89 2.82
N ILE A 59 -16.66 -5.55 2.47
CA ILE A 59 -16.93 -4.47 1.53
C ILE A 59 -16.90 -3.15 2.28
N ALA A 60 -15.90 -2.32 2.00
CA ALA A 60 -15.73 -1.01 2.65
C ALA A 60 -15.13 0.01 1.70
N ASP A 61 -15.62 1.26 1.75
CA ASP A 61 -14.96 2.42 1.15
C ASP A 61 -14.15 3.15 2.22
N LEU A 62 -12.83 2.99 2.19
CA LEU A 62 -11.93 3.64 3.14
C LEU A 62 -11.88 5.18 2.99
N ALA A 63 -12.58 5.75 2.01
CA ALA A 63 -12.84 7.19 1.95
C ALA A 63 -13.93 7.65 2.94
N ASP A 64 -14.70 6.72 3.53
CA ASP A 64 -15.55 7.00 4.68
C ASP A 64 -14.70 7.01 5.96
N PRO A 65 -14.72 8.10 6.76
CA PRO A 65 -13.98 8.19 8.03
C PRO A 65 -14.30 7.06 9.02
N ALA A 66 -15.52 6.51 9.00
CA ALA A 66 -15.94 5.42 9.88
C ALA A 66 -15.44 4.03 9.42
N ALA A 67 -15.04 3.90 8.14
CA ALA A 67 -14.77 2.60 7.55
C ALA A 67 -13.61 1.85 8.22
N ALA A 68 -12.54 2.54 8.63
CA ALA A 68 -11.41 1.88 9.29
C ALA A 68 -11.84 1.20 10.61
N ARG A 69 -12.70 1.85 11.39
CA ARG A 69 -13.26 1.28 12.61
C ARG A 69 -14.20 0.10 12.31
N ALA A 70 -15.09 0.25 11.33
CA ALA A 70 -16.01 -0.82 10.92
C ALA A 70 -15.24 -2.06 10.41
N VAL A 71 -14.17 -1.87 9.65
CA VAL A 71 -13.28 -2.96 9.19
C VAL A 71 -12.65 -3.67 10.38
N PHE A 72 -12.10 -2.93 11.35
CA PHE A 72 -11.49 -3.49 12.56
C PHE A 72 -12.50 -4.33 13.36
N ASP A 73 -13.70 -3.79 13.61
CA ASP A 73 -14.74 -4.48 14.38
C ASP A 73 -15.24 -5.74 13.65
N SER A 74 -15.33 -5.69 12.33
CA SER A 74 -15.72 -6.85 11.50
C SER A 74 -14.60 -7.89 11.39
N ALA A 75 -13.35 -7.47 11.24
CA ALA A 75 -12.25 -8.38 10.98
C ALA A 75 -11.77 -9.13 12.23
N GLY A 76 -11.92 -8.53 13.41
CA GLY A 76 -11.43 -9.10 14.66
C GLY A 76 -9.88 -9.07 14.74
N THR A 77 -9.33 -10.04 15.46
CA THR A 77 -7.88 -10.15 15.63
C THR A 77 -7.19 -10.57 14.34
N VAL A 78 -6.11 -9.85 13.98
CA VAL A 78 -5.26 -10.22 12.83
C VAL A 78 -3.79 -10.31 13.25
N ASP A 79 -3.04 -11.17 12.58
CA ASP A 79 -1.60 -11.37 12.79
C ASP A 79 -0.78 -10.57 11.77
N ILE A 80 -1.36 -10.33 10.60
CA ILE A 80 -0.77 -9.52 9.53
C ILE A 80 -1.76 -8.44 9.11
N LEU A 81 -1.33 -7.17 9.14
CA LEU A 81 -2.07 -6.04 8.58
C LEU A 81 -1.35 -5.52 7.34
N ILE A 82 -2.01 -5.55 6.18
CA ILE A 82 -1.48 -5.01 4.92
C ILE A 82 -2.31 -3.80 4.50
N ASN A 83 -1.79 -2.61 4.76
CA ASN A 83 -2.34 -1.35 4.31
C ASN A 83 -1.85 -1.06 2.88
N ASN A 84 -2.56 -1.60 1.89
CA ASN A 84 -2.24 -1.45 0.48
C ASN A 84 -3.21 -0.52 -0.26
N ALA A 85 -4.43 -0.30 0.26
CA ALA A 85 -5.40 0.58 -0.38
C ALA A 85 -4.82 1.99 -0.60
N GLY A 86 -5.03 2.51 -1.80
CA GLY A 86 -4.58 3.84 -2.16
C GLY A 86 -4.82 4.13 -3.64
N PHE A 87 -4.94 5.41 -3.96
CA PHE A 87 -5.06 5.87 -5.34
C PHE A 87 -4.34 7.20 -5.54
N GLY A 88 -4.14 7.59 -6.78
CA GLY A 88 -3.56 8.86 -7.16
C GLY A 88 -4.57 9.72 -7.91
N LEU A 89 -4.29 11.02 -7.97
CA LEU A 89 -5.00 11.99 -8.79
C LEU A 89 -3.97 12.84 -9.52
N ARG A 90 -4.16 13.00 -10.84
CA ARG A 90 -3.28 13.81 -11.67
C ARG A 90 -4.02 15.06 -12.15
N GLY A 91 -3.35 16.20 -12.04
CA GLY A 91 -3.81 17.50 -12.54
C GLY A 91 -2.91 18.63 -12.04
N ALA A 92 -3.00 19.80 -12.66
CA ALA A 92 -2.43 21.00 -12.06
C ALA A 92 -3.20 21.30 -10.77
N TYR A 93 -2.50 21.48 -9.65
CA TYR A 93 -3.12 21.54 -8.32
C TYR A 93 -4.25 22.58 -8.20
N ALA A 94 -4.10 23.72 -8.85
CA ALA A 94 -5.13 24.77 -8.87
C ALA A 94 -6.43 24.35 -9.62
N GLY A 95 -6.38 23.29 -10.42
CA GLY A 95 -7.53 22.83 -11.21
C GLY A 95 -8.06 21.45 -10.80
N THR A 96 -7.48 20.80 -9.79
CA THR A 96 -8.00 19.52 -9.26
C THR A 96 -9.17 19.76 -8.31
N ASP A 97 -10.11 18.79 -8.27
CA ASP A 97 -11.25 18.85 -7.34
C ASP A 97 -10.80 18.57 -5.90
N TRP A 98 -11.12 19.46 -4.98
CA TRP A 98 -10.78 19.30 -3.57
C TRP A 98 -11.44 18.05 -2.94
N GLY A 99 -12.67 17.73 -3.33
CA GLY A 99 -13.35 16.53 -2.82
C GLY A 99 -12.60 15.25 -3.17
N ALA A 100 -12.06 15.13 -4.38
CA ALA A 100 -11.23 14.01 -4.79
C ALA A 100 -9.88 13.98 -4.06
N GLU A 101 -9.24 15.14 -3.87
CA GLU A 101 -8.00 15.27 -3.08
C GLU A 101 -8.21 14.86 -1.60
N ALA A 102 -9.29 15.33 -0.97
CA ALA A 102 -9.64 14.98 0.41
C ALA A 102 -9.91 13.47 0.57
N ARG A 103 -10.62 12.87 -0.39
CA ARG A 103 -10.82 11.41 -0.43
C ARG A 103 -9.50 10.64 -0.56
N MET A 104 -8.56 11.15 -1.35
CA MET A 104 -7.22 10.55 -1.48
C MET A 104 -6.45 10.61 -0.18
N ILE A 105 -6.47 11.74 0.54
CA ILE A 105 -5.88 11.87 1.87
C ILE A 105 -6.53 10.89 2.84
N GLN A 106 -7.86 10.81 2.84
CA GLN A 106 -8.61 9.92 3.73
C GLN A 106 -8.20 8.45 3.52
N VAL A 107 -8.09 7.98 2.27
CA VAL A 107 -7.70 6.59 1.98
C VAL A 107 -6.22 6.36 2.22
N ASN A 108 -5.35 7.20 1.62
CA ASN A 108 -3.90 6.95 1.61
C ASN A 108 -3.23 7.23 2.96
N VAL A 109 -3.81 8.11 3.78
CA VAL A 109 -3.21 8.59 5.04
C VAL A 109 -4.05 8.20 6.24
N THR A 110 -5.27 8.75 6.34
CA THR A 110 -6.08 8.65 7.55
C THR A 110 -6.50 7.20 7.84
N ALA A 111 -7.04 6.50 6.85
CA ALA A 111 -7.49 5.11 7.03
C ALA A 111 -6.31 4.16 7.34
N LEU A 112 -5.18 4.33 6.65
CA LEU A 112 -3.95 3.57 6.92
C LEU A 112 -3.45 3.77 8.35
N ALA A 113 -3.32 5.04 8.78
CA ALA A 113 -2.86 5.39 10.12
C ALA A 113 -3.85 4.89 11.19
N HIS A 114 -5.16 5.02 10.94
CA HIS A 114 -6.20 4.57 11.86
C HIS A 114 -6.23 3.05 12.01
N LEU A 115 -6.18 2.28 10.91
CA LEU A 115 -6.08 0.81 10.98
C LEU A 115 -4.81 0.38 11.73
N THR A 116 -3.66 1.00 11.44
CA THR A 116 -2.43 0.74 12.18
C THR A 116 -2.63 0.99 13.67
N LYS A 117 -3.24 2.14 14.06
CA LYS A 117 -3.52 2.49 15.46
C LYS A 117 -4.45 1.51 16.16
N LEU A 118 -5.46 0.99 15.45
CA LEU A 118 -6.44 0.05 16.01
C LEU A 118 -5.83 -1.34 16.27
N TYR A 119 -4.98 -1.85 15.36
CA TYR A 119 -4.41 -3.19 15.50
C TYR A 119 -3.17 -3.26 16.39
N LEU A 120 -2.38 -2.19 16.44
CA LEU A 120 -1.09 -2.15 17.10
C LEU A 120 -1.14 -2.56 18.60
N PRO A 121 -2.07 -2.04 19.43
CA PRO A 121 -2.12 -2.39 20.84
C PRO A 121 -2.31 -3.90 21.08
N GLY A 122 -3.20 -4.53 20.33
CA GLY A 122 -3.43 -5.97 20.40
C GLY A 122 -2.23 -6.80 19.95
N MET A 123 -1.53 -6.37 18.90
CA MET A 123 -0.29 -7.02 18.44
C MET A 123 0.83 -6.92 19.49
N ILE A 124 1.02 -5.72 20.09
CA ILE A 124 2.02 -5.51 21.14
C ILE A 124 1.70 -6.37 22.38
N ALA A 125 0.44 -6.40 22.82
CA ALA A 125 0.03 -7.21 23.97
C ALA A 125 0.33 -8.70 23.77
N ARG A 126 0.17 -9.21 22.55
CA ARG A 126 0.50 -10.61 22.20
C ARG A 126 1.98 -10.80 21.86
N ARG A 127 2.78 -9.73 21.81
CA ARG A 127 4.18 -9.74 21.36
C ARG A 127 4.36 -10.39 19.97
N SER A 128 3.36 -10.26 19.12
CA SER A 128 3.33 -10.88 17.79
C SER A 128 2.44 -10.07 16.85
N GLY A 129 2.97 -9.75 15.69
CA GLY A 129 2.25 -9.06 14.61
C GLY A 129 3.18 -8.56 13.53
N ARG A 130 2.66 -8.44 12.31
CA ARG A 130 3.38 -7.85 11.18
C ARG A 130 2.49 -6.84 10.48
N ILE A 131 3.06 -5.69 10.15
CA ILE A 131 2.36 -4.64 9.41
C ILE A 131 3.14 -4.34 8.14
N LEU A 132 2.46 -4.29 7.00
CA LEU A 132 3.00 -3.83 5.72
C LEU A 132 2.23 -2.59 5.26
N ASN A 133 2.91 -1.46 5.17
CA ASN A 133 2.36 -0.23 4.63
C ASN A 133 2.89 0.01 3.20
N VAL A 134 2.00 0.16 2.23
CA VAL A 134 2.39 0.38 0.83
C VAL A 134 2.50 1.87 0.54
N ALA A 135 3.75 2.37 0.51
CA ALA A 135 4.10 3.71 0.07
C ALA A 135 4.29 3.77 -1.46
N SER A 136 5.38 4.35 -1.94
CA SER A 136 5.79 4.43 -3.35
C SER A 136 7.20 5.03 -3.43
N THR A 137 7.90 4.86 -4.56
CA THR A 137 9.07 5.69 -4.91
C THR A 137 8.73 7.17 -5.03
N ALA A 138 7.46 7.53 -5.22
CA ALA A 138 6.95 8.91 -5.14
C ALA A 138 7.20 9.57 -3.77
N ALA A 139 7.40 8.80 -2.70
CA ALA A 139 7.66 9.31 -1.36
C ALA A 139 8.98 10.10 -1.22
N PHE A 140 9.91 9.93 -2.15
CA PHE A 140 11.28 10.44 -2.03
C PHE A 140 11.53 11.74 -2.78
N VAL A 141 10.59 12.18 -3.61
CA VAL A 141 10.76 13.35 -4.49
C VAL A 141 9.49 14.21 -4.54
N PRO A 142 9.59 15.53 -4.81
CA PRO A 142 8.42 16.35 -5.10
C PRO A 142 7.77 15.91 -6.42
N GLY A 143 6.43 15.86 -6.48
CA GLY A 143 5.70 15.37 -7.66
C GLY A 143 4.78 16.41 -8.29
N PRO A 144 5.25 17.35 -9.14
CA PRO A 144 4.36 18.24 -9.90
C PRO A 144 3.29 17.47 -10.67
N PHE A 145 2.09 18.01 -10.77
CA PHE A 145 0.87 17.42 -11.33
C PHE A 145 0.28 16.22 -10.57
N MET A 146 0.95 15.77 -9.50
CA MET A 146 0.46 14.75 -8.58
C MET A 146 0.85 15.11 -7.14
N ALA A 147 0.89 16.40 -6.81
CA ALA A 147 1.49 16.93 -5.57
C ALA A 147 0.92 16.24 -4.32
N MET A 148 -0.41 16.13 -4.23
CA MET A 148 -1.07 15.51 -3.08
C MET A 148 -0.74 14.01 -2.96
N TYR A 149 -0.76 13.27 -4.08
CA TYR A 149 -0.38 11.85 -4.07
C TYR A 149 1.04 11.63 -3.52
N TYR A 150 2.02 12.39 -4.04
CA TYR A 150 3.41 12.30 -3.58
C TYR A 150 3.54 12.64 -2.10
N ALA A 151 2.83 13.67 -1.63
CA ALA A 151 2.79 14.06 -0.23
C ALA A 151 2.18 12.95 0.65
N THR A 152 1.07 12.29 0.21
CA THR A 152 0.50 11.17 0.96
C THR A 152 1.47 10.00 1.07
N LYS A 153 2.24 9.71 0.01
CA LYS A 153 3.22 8.61 0.05
C LYS A 153 4.46 8.95 0.87
N ALA A 154 4.86 10.22 0.90
CA ALA A 154 5.91 10.71 1.81
C ALA A 154 5.48 10.61 3.28
N PHE A 155 4.19 10.93 3.59
CA PHE A 155 3.62 10.69 4.92
C PHE A 155 3.71 9.21 5.29
N VAL A 156 3.21 8.31 4.44
CA VAL A 156 3.22 6.86 4.71
C VAL A 156 4.63 6.35 4.98
N PHE A 157 5.60 6.81 4.19
CA PHE A 157 7.00 6.41 4.36
C PHE A 157 7.56 6.87 5.72
N SER A 158 7.46 8.15 6.03
CA SER A 158 7.97 8.72 7.29
C SER A 158 7.27 8.15 8.51
N PHE A 159 5.93 8.08 8.49
CA PHE A 159 5.10 7.47 9.53
C PHE A 159 5.51 6.02 9.80
N SER A 160 5.69 5.24 8.74
CA SER A 160 6.03 3.81 8.87
C SER A 160 7.39 3.59 9.52
N LEU A 161 8.41 4.37 9.14
CA LEU A 161 9.74 4.25 9.73
C LEU A 161 9.76 4.67 11.20
N ALA A 162 9.00 5.71 11.57
CA ALA A 162 8.88 6.13 12.96
C ALA A 162 8.26 5.02 13.82
N ILE A 163 7.12 4.46 13.38
CA ILE A 163 6.46 3.36 14.10
C ILE A 163 7.34 2.10 14.14
N ALA A 164 8.04 1.77 13.05
CA ALA A 164 8.95 0.62 13.04
C ALA A 164 10.07 0.76 14.08
N ASN A 165 10.55 1.99 14.34
CA ASN A 165 11.53 2.26 15.39
C ASN A 165 10.92 2.12 16.80
N GLU A 166 9.71 2.66 17.03
CA GLU A 166 9.00 2.54 18.31
C GLU A 166 8.69 1.08 18.68
N LEU A 167 8.56 0.20 17.70
CA LEU A 167 8.22 -1.22 17.89
C LEU A 167 9.41 -2.10 18.27
N GLN A 168 10.63 -1.58 18.36
CA GLN A 168 11.81 -2.37 18.74
C GLN A 168 11.60 -3.03 20.11
N GLY A 169 11.90 -4.33 20.20
CA GLY A 169 11.75 -5.12 21.41
C GLY A 169 10.32 -5.55 21.75
N THR A 170 9.30 -5.11 21.02
CA THR A 170 7.88 -5.45 21.30
C THR A 170 7.45 -6.82 20.75
N GLY A 171 8.20 -7.39 19.80
CA GLY A 171 7.83 -8.59 19.05
C GLY A 171 6.95 -8.31 17.83
N VAL A 172 6.61 -7.04 17.56
CA VAL A 172 5.86 -6.59 16.37
C VAL A 172 6.79 -5.92 15.38
N THR A 173 6.58 -6.13 14.09
CA THR A 173 7.37 -5.47 13.03
C THR A 173 6.48 -4.69 12.09
N LEU A 174 6.99 -3.57 11.59
CA LEU A 174 6.35 -2.80 10.54
C LEU A 174 7.32 -2.58 9.39
N THR A 175 6.87 -2.92 8.18
CA THR A 175 7.62 -2.76 6.94
C THR A 175 6.94 -1.73 6.05
N VAL A 176 7.70 -0.78 5.50
CA VAL A 176 7.21 0.08 4.43
C VAL A 176 7.71 -0.43 3.08
N LEU A 177 6.78 -0.75 2.19
CA LEU A 177 7.05 -1.13 0.81
C LEU A 177 6.95 0.11 -0.09
N CYS A 178 8.00 0.38 -0.86
CA CYS A 178 8.08 1.49 -1.81
C CYS A 178 8.16 0.96 -3.26
N PRO A 179 7.02 0.67 -3.92
CA PRO A 179 7.00 0.31 -5.33
C PRO A 179 7.41 1.49 -6.23
N GLY A 180 8.11 1.19 -7.32
CA GLY A 180 8.17 2.07 -8.48
C GLY A 180 6.94 1.89 -9.39
N PRO A 181 7.00 2.37 -10.66
CA PRO A 181 5.96 2.12 -11.64
C PRO A 181 5.67 0.62 -11.75
N THR A 182 4.41 0.23 -11.53
CA THR A 182 3.96 -1.17 -11.48
C THR A 182 2.79 -1.36 -12.43
N ARG A 183 2.79 -2.43 -13.20
CA ARG A 183 1.69 -2.78 -14.11
C ARG A 183 0.46 -3.18 -13.32
N THR A 184 -0.44 -2.21 -13.12
CA THR A 184 -1.74 -2.33 -12.45
C THR A 184 -2.68 -1.28 -13.05
N ASN A 185 -3.95 -1.32 -12.70
CA ASN A 185 -4.94 -0.29 -13.11
C ASN A 185 -4.73 1.06 -12.39
N PHE A 186 -3.68 1.21 -11.59
CA PHE A 186 -3.40 2.43 -10.82
C PHE A 186 -3.28 3.68 -11.72
N PHE A 187 -2.55 3.57 -12.82
CA PHE A 187 -2.31 4.72 -13.71
C PHE A 187 -3.57 5.16 -14.46
N GLU A 188 -4.45 4.22 -14.82
CA GLU A 188 -5.75 4.51 -15.40
C GLU A 188 -6.63 5.25 -14.39
N THR A 189 -6.73 4.71 -13.17
CA THR A 189 -7.53 5.31 -12.08
C THR A 189 -7.02 6.70 -11.68
N ALA A 190 -5.70 6.93 -11.74
CA ALA A 190 -5.07 8.21 -11.43
C ALA A 190 -5.17 9.25 -12.56
N GLY A 191 -5.75 8.92 -13.72
CA GLY A 191 -5.73 9.77 -14.91
C GLY A 191 -4.34 9.97 -15.51
N SER A 192 -3.43 9.01 -15.27
CA SER A 192 -2.01 9.08 -15.66
C SER A 192 -1.65 8.10 -16.79
N ALA A 193 -2.64 7.45 -17.42
CA ALA A 193 -2.44 6.46 -18.47
C ALA A 193 -1.67 6.98 -19.71
N ASN A 194 -1.68 8.30 -19.96
CA ASN A 194 -1.01 8.93 -21.10
C ASN A 194 0.20 9.78 -20.66
N THR A 195 0.93 9.37 -19.63
CA THR A 195 2.09 10.11 -19.13
C THR A 195 3.41 9.43 -19.48
N ASN A 196 4.50 10.19 -19.47
CA ASN A 196 5.84 9.65 -19.76
C ASN A 196 6.31 8.58 -18.75
N ILE A 197 5.77 8.57 -17.53
CA ILE A 197 6.12 7.59 -16.52
C ILE A 197 5.78 6.14 -16.96
N ILE A 198 4.73 5.97 -17.77
CA ILE A 198 4.30 4.65 -18.26
C ILE A 198 5.19 4.10 -19.36
N LYS A 199 5.83 5.00 -20.13
CA LYS A 199 6.78 4.60 -21.18
C LYS A 199 8.08 4.00 -20.59
N GLY A 200 8.30 4.23 -19.30
CA GLY A 200 9.46 3.70 -18.58
C GLY A 200 9.30 2.22 -18.17
N PRO A 201 10.38 1.63 -17.70
CA PRO A 201 10.34 0.27 -17.18
C PRO A 201 9.43 0.18 -15.95
N SER A 202 8.54 -0.82 -15.97
CA SER A 202 7.60 -1.11 -14.89
C SER A 202 7.78 -2.56 -14.41
N MET A 203 7.53 -2.80 -13.12
CA MET A 203 7.53 -4.12 -12.52
C MET A 203 6.14 -4.77 -12.64
N SER A 204 6.06 -6.10 -12.54
CA SER A 204 4.77 -6.78 -12.35
C SER A 204 4.29 -6.63 -10.90
N ALA A 205 2.97 -6.63 -10.69
CA ALA A 205 2.37 -6.62 -9.35
C ALA A 205 2.87 -7.82 -8.51
N ALA A 206 2.98 -9.00 -9.13
CA ALA A 206 3.47 -10.21 -8.46
C ALA A 206 4.92 -10.06 -7.95
N SER A 207 5.82 -9.48 -8.78
CA SER A 207 7.22 -9.27 -8.36
C SER A 207 7.32 -8.26 -7.22
N VAL A 208 6.56 -7.17 -7.28
CA VAL A 208 6.51 -6.15 -6.20
C VAL A 208 5.94 -6.74 -4.91
N ALA A 209 4.84 -7.48 -5.02
CA ALA A 209 4.21 -8.14 -3.86
C ALA A 209 5.17 -9.15 -3.21
N ARG A 210 5.88 -9.95 -4.00
CA ARG A 210 6.86 -10.91 -3.49
C ARG A 210 7.98 -10.22 -2.72
N GLU A 211 8.63 -9.18 -3.29
CA GLU A 211 9.68 -8.45 -2.58
C GLU A 211 9.15 -7.81 -1.27
N GLY A 212 7.94 -7.24 -1.30
CA GLY A 212 7.30 -6.65 -0.12
C GLY A 212 6.97 -7.67 0.95
N TYR A 213 6.37 -8.79 0.55
CA TYR A 213 6.00 -9.88 1.45
C TYR A 213 7.23 -10.50 2.14
N ASP A 214 8.26 -10.82 1.35
CA ASP A 214 9.50 -11.41 1.89
C ASP A 214 10.20 -10.44 2.86
N ALA A 215 10.18 -9.13 2.57
CA ALA A 215 10.73 -8.12 3.47
C ALA A 215 9.92 -8.02 4.78
N MET A 216 8.58 -8.04 4.71
CA MET A 216 7.69 -8.05 5.86
C MET A 216 7.92 -9.30 6.73
N MET A 217 8.01 -10.47 6.12
CA MET A 217 8.24 -11.73 6.83
C MET A 217 9.62 -11.76 7.50
N ALA A 218 10.61 -11.11 6.89
CA ALA A 218 11.95 -10.95 7.44
C ALA A 218 12.06 -9.81 8.48
N GLY A 219 10.99 -9.07 8.78
CA GLY A 219 10.98 -7.97 9.74
C GLY A 219 11.80 -6.74 9.32
N LYS A 220 12.04 -6.53 8.02
CA LYS A 220 12.76 -5.36 7.50
C LYS A 220 11.88 -4.12 7.62
N ALA A 221 12.42 -3.01 8.13
CA ALA A 221 11.67 -1.76 8.26
C ALA A 221 11.32 -1.12 6.90
N GLU A 222 12.17 -1.28 5.88
CA GLU A 222 12.03 -0.64 4.57
C GLU A 222 12.39 -1.60 3.43
N ILE A 223 11.64 -1.54 2.34
CA ILE A 223 11.98 -2.14 1.06
C ILE A 223 11.57 -1.25 -0.12
N ILE A 224 12.52 -0.90 -0.97
CA ILE A 224 12.26 -0.29 -2.27
C ILE A 224 12.27 -1.43 -3.29
N ALA A 225 11.12 -1.72 -3.91
CA ALA A 225 10.99 -2.82 -4.85
C ALA A 225 11.78 -2.57 -6.14
N GLY A 226 12.57 -3.56 -6.54
CA GLY A 226 13.37 -3.53 -7.75
C GLY A 226 14.75 -2.85 -7.60
N ARG A 227 15.81 -3.54 -8.08
CA ARG A 227 17.20 -3.04 -7.97
C ARG A 227 17.38 -1.68 -8.60
N ARG A 228 16.77 -1.44 -9.78
CA ARG A 228 16.84 -0.16 -10.49
C ARG A 228 16.23 0.97 -9.65
N ASN A 229 15.07 0.75 -9.04
CA ASN A 229 14.41 1.74 -8.20
C ASN A 229 15.27 2.09 -6.97
N ARG A 230 15.92 1.10 -6.36
CA ARG A 230 16.87 1.32 -5.24
C ARG A 230 18.01 2.26 -5.63
N TRP A 231 18.66 2.01 -6.77
CA TRP A 231 19.74 2.88 -7.26
C TRP A 231 19.23 4.29 -7.59
N MET A 232 18.07 4.40 -8.24
CA MET A 232 17.47 5.68 -8.57
C MET A 232 17.18 6.51 -7.30
N ILE A 233 16.58 5.90 -6.27
CA ILE A 233 16.27 6.59 -5.01
C ILE A 233 17.55 6.93 -4.24
N TRP A 234 18.54 6.06 -4.24
CA TRP A 234 19.83 6.37 -3.63
C TRP A 234 20.49 7.59 -4.27
N GLY A 235 20.51 7.67 -5.60
CA GLY A 235 21.00 8.85 -6.33
C GLY A 235 20.16 10.11 -6.06
N ALA A 236 18.84 9.99 -5.94
CA ALA A 236 17.95 11.10 -5.64
C ALA A 236 18.25 11.77 -4.28
N ARG A 237 18.79 11.02 -3.30
CA ARG A 237 19.16 11.59 -1.99
C ARG A 237 20.30 12.64 -2.09
N LEU A 238 21.10 12.59 -3.13
CA LEU A 238 22.23 13.50 -3.36
C LEU A 238 21.87 14.67 -4.30
N ALA A 239 20.73 14.60 -4.97
CA ALA A 239 20.32 15.58 -5.96
C ALA A 239 19.55 16.77 -5.34
N PRO A 240 19.72 18.00 -5.84
CA PRO A 240 18.93 19.15 -5.42
C PRO A 240 17.44 18.90 -5.62
N ARG A 241 16.59 19.24 -4.63
CA ARG A 241 15.14 19.02 -4.67
C ARG A 241 14.46 19.66 -5.88
N ARG A 242 14.96 20.83 -6.36
CA ARG A 242 14.45 21.50 -7.57
C ARG A 242 14.65 20.63 -8.81
N MET A 243 15.83 20.07 -8.99
CA MET A 243 16.14 19.17 -10.11
C MET A 243 15.24 17.92 -10.09
N LEU A 244 15.00 17.35 -8.90
CA LEU A 244 14.08 16.20 -8.74
C LEU A 244 12.65 16.58 -9.10
N ALA A 245 12.20 17.78 -8.72
CA ALA A 245 10.87 18.29 -9.11
C ALA A 245 10.75 18.44 -10.63
N ASP A 246 11.78 18.94 -11.31
CA ASP A 246 11.77 19.11 -12.77
C ASP A 246 11.74 17.76 -13.49
N ILE A 247 12.50 16.78 -13.01
CA ILE A 247 12.45 15.39 -13.53
C ILE A 247 11.05 14.81 -13.35
N ALA A 248 10.49 14.90 -12.13
CA ALA A 248 9.17 14.39 -11.84
C ALA A 248 8.08 15.10 -12.66
N ARG A 249 8.22 16.42 -12.88
CA ARG A 249 7.35 17.18 -13.77
C ARG A 249 7.32 16.58 -15.18
N ARG A 250 8.48 16.29 -15.77
CA ARG A 250 8.59 15.68 -17.10
C ARG A 250 7.95 14.29 -17.15
N LEU A 251 8.13 13.50 -16.10
CA LEU A 251 7.54 12.15 -16.01
C LEU A 251 6.02 12.19 -15.88
N ASN A 252 5.48 13.13 -15.10
CA ASN A 252 4.05 13.27 -14.87
C ASN A 252 3.34 14.10 -15.96
N SER A 253 4.07 14.72 -16.89
CA SER A 253 3.49 15.42 -18.03
C SER A 253 2.90 14.45 -19.06
N PRO A 254 1.93 14.90 -19.89
CA PRO A 254 1.46 14.13 -21.04
C PRO A 254 2.62 13.66 -21.91
N ALA A 255 2.44 12.50 -22.53
CA ALA A 255 3.43 11.86 -23.39
C ALA A 255 3.38 12.43 -24.82
#